data_a6e58d58c9fc80da24d98562b603dc91
#
_entry.id   a6e58d58c9fc80da24d98562b603dc91
#
_cell.length_a   1.000
_cell.length_b   1.000
_cell.length_c   1.000
_cell.angle_alpha   90.00
_cell.angle_beta   90.00
_cell.angle_gamma   90.00
#
_symmetry.space_group_name_H-M   'P 1'
#
loop_
_entity.id
_entity.type
_entity.pdbx_description
1 polymer ?
#
loop_
_entity_poly.entity_id
_entity_poly.type
_entity_poly.pdbx_seq_one_letter_code
_entity_poly.pdbx_strand_id
1 'polypeptide(L)'
;MEKAFVYGMSVAGNNFTDRIEETKRIKADFEHGINVILISPRRMGKTSLVKKVISEIDNPEIKVVYMDIYDCRSEYDFYNRFAETIMKSMSNKLEQVVENIKQFLVRVSPKISFSPDPTSEYSLSLGITPKDYSPEEILNLPERIAQEKGIRMVVCIDEFQQIGEFPDTLTVQKKLRGAWQHHQNVSYCFF
;
A
#
# COMPACT_ATOMS: atom_id res chain seq x y z
N MET A 1 -6.62 21.77 -29.08
CA MET A 1 -5.23 21.24 -29.17
C MET A 1 -4.94 20.49 -27.89
N GLU A 2 -4.83 19.18 -27.94
CA GLU A 2 -4.33 18.39 -26.80
C GLU A 2 -2.87 18.77 -26.56
N LYS A 3 -2.54 19.06 -25.29
CA LYS A 3 -1.17 19.36 -24.91
C LYS A 3 -0.31 18.10 -25.09
N ALA A 4 0.64 18.12 -26.00
CA ALA A 4 1.53 17.00 -26.31
C ALA A 4 2.41 16.54 -25.13
N PHE A 5 2.59 17.40 -24.10
CA PHE A 5 3.39 17.10 -22.91
C PHE A 5 2.73 17.66 -21.65
N VAL A 6 2.66 16.80 -20.60
CA VAL A 6 2.18 17.16 -19.28
C VAL A 6 3.36 17.19 -18.32
N TYR A 7 3.56 18.34 -17.64
CA TYR A 7 4.64 18.54 -16.66
C TYR A 7 4.09 18.61 -15.24
N GLY A 8 4.85 18.09 -14.27
CA GLY A 8 4.56 18.27 -12.83
C GLY A 8 3.48 17.37 -12.24
N MET A 9 2.93 16.44 -13.03
CA MET A 9 1.92 15.47 -12.58
C MET A 9 2.28 14.06 -13.07
N SER A 10 1.74 13.03 -12.43
CA SER A 10 1.84 11.67 -12.96
C SER A 10 1.05 11.58 -14.27
N VAL A 11 1.68 11.05 -15.30
CA VAL A 11 1.06 10.88 -16.62
C VAL A 11 0.24 9.60 -16.62
N ALA A 12 -1.01 9.66 -17.12
CA ALA A 12 -1.92 8.53 -17.21
C ALA A 12 -2.61 8.46 -18.57
N GLY A 13 -3.11 7.27 -18.94
CA GLY A 13 -3.87 7.05 -20.18
C GLY A 13 -3.05 7.28 -21.44
N ASN A 14 -3.64 7.94 -22.43
CA ASN A 14 -3.05 8.16 -23.76
C ASN A 14 -1.80 9.05 -23.77
N ASN A 15 -1.50 9.74 -22.67
CA ASN A 15 -0.30 10.55 -22.52
C ASN A 15 0.92 9.73 -22.06
N PHE A 16 0.76 8.44 -21.80
CA PHE A 16 1.84 7.53 -21.46
C PHE A 16 2.34 6.86 -22.74
N THR A 17 3.43 7.35 -23.30
CA THR A 17 3.84 7.05 -24.69
C THR A 17 4.94 6.02 -24.82
N ASP A 18 5.50 5.51 -23.73
CA ASP A 18 6.65 4.59 -23.80
C ASP A 18 6.62 3.58 -22.65
N ARG A 19 7.59 2.66 -22.60
CA ARG A 19 7.78 1.66 -21.55
C ARG A 19 6.78 0.49 -21.60
N ILE A 20 6.37 0.10 -22.81
CA ILE A 20 5.41 -1.00 -23.00
C ILE A 20 5.96 -2.32 -22.42
N GLU A 21 7.24 -2.62 -22.66
CA GLU A 21 7.86 -3.85 -22.18
C GLU A 21 7.97 -3.88 -20.65
N GLU A 22 8.31 -2.75 -20.02
CA GLU A 22 8.36 -2.64 -18.57
C GLU A 22 6.97 -2.80 -17.97
N THR A 23 5.95 -2.19 -18.58
CA THR A 23 4.55 -2.35 -18.16
C THR A 23 4.12 -3.81 -18.19
N LYS A 24 4.39 -4.52 -19.30
CA LYS A 24 4.08 -5.96 -19.43
C LYS A 24 4.79 -6.79 -18.38
N ARG A 25 6.09 -6.52 -18.16
CA ARG A 25 6.90 -7.25 -17.19
C ARG A 25 6.37 -7.06 -15.77
N ILE A 26 6.16 -5.82 -15.33
CA ILE A 26 5.66 -5.54 -13.98
C ILE A 26 4.25 -6.12 -13.80
N LYS A 27 3.41 -6.03 -14.83
CA LYS A 27 2.08 -6.67 -14.81
C LYS A 27 2.19 -8.17 -14.59
N ALA A 28 3.04 -8.86 -15.33
CA ALA A 28 3.30 -10.29 -15.16
C ALA A 28 3.84 -10.61 -13.76
N ASP A 29 4.76 -9.80 -13.23
CA ASP A 29 5.28 -9.96 -11.86
C ASP A 29 4.15 -9.84 -10.82
N PHE A 30 3.25 -8.88 -10.97
CA PHE A 30 2.07 -8.71 -10.09
C PHE A 30 1.12 -9.92 -10.19
N GLU A 31 0.86 -10.39 -11.41
CA GLU A 31 -0.01 -11.55 -11.66
C GLU A 31 0.56 -12.87 -11.11
N HIS A 32 1.89 -12.96 -10.98
CA HIS A 32 2.56 -14.13 -10.42
C HIS A 32 2.96 -14.00 -8.94
N GLY A 33 2.63 -12.87 -8.30
CA GLY A 33 2.94 -12.65 -6.87
C GLY A 33 4.44 -12.40 -6.61
N ILE A 34 5.15 -11.85 -7.58
CA ILE A 34 6.59 -11.56 -7.49
C ILE A 34 6.79 -10.16 -6.90
N ASN A 35 7.67 -10.07 -5.90
CA ASN A 35 8.08 -8.78 -5.35
C ASN A 35 8.91 -7.98 -6.34
N VAL A 36 8.63 -6.69 -6.46
CA VAL A 36 9.26 -5.78 -7.43
C VAL A 36 9.93 -4.61 -6.70
N ILE A 37 11.12 -4.25 -7.12
CA ILE A 37 11.79 -3.01 -6.70
C ILE A 37 12.13 -2.22 -7.96
N LEU A 38 11.60 -0.98 -8.07
CA LEU A 38 11.87 -0.09 -9.19
C LEU A 38 12.88 0.98 -8.77
N ILE A 39 14.08 0.85 -9.28
CA ILE A 39 15.17 1.80 -9.01
C ILE A 39 15.39 2.63 -10.28
N SER A 40 15.17 3.93 -10.17
CA SER A 40 15.51 4.89 -11.23
C SER A 40 15.67 6.30 -10.67
N PRO A 41 16.33 7.22 -11.36
CA PRO A 41 16.41 8.61 -10.95
C PRO A 41 15.03 9.24 -10.72
N ARG A 42 14.99 10.32 -9.95
CA ARG A 42 13.78 11.14 -9.77
C ARG A 42 13.25 11.62 -11.13
N ARG A 43 11.93 11.79 -11.24
CA ARG A 43 11.21 12.26 -12.43
C ARG A 43 11.29 11.35 -13.66
N MET A 44 11.72 10.12 -13.51
CA MET A 44 11.73 9.12 -14.60
C MET A 44 10.41 8.33 -14.73
N GLY A 45 9.33 8.84 -14.15
CA GLY A 45 7.98 8.31 -14.35
C GLY A 45 7.69 6.98 -13.66
N LYS A 46 8.40 6.63 -12.55
CA LYS A 46 8.10 5.40 -11.77
C LYS A 46 6.64 5.31 -11.35
N THR A 47 6.14 6.36 -10.69
CA THR A 47 4.75 6.46 -10.23
C THR A 47 3.75 6.30 -11.38
N SER A 48 4.02 6.95 -12.53
CA SER A 48 3.17 6.84 -13.73
C SER A 48 3.16 5.43 -14.29
N LEU A 49 4.32 4.76 -14.33
CA LEU A 49 4.45 3.37 -14.79
C LEU A 49 3.65 2.42 -13.89
N VAL A 50 3.81 2.52 -12.57
CA VAL A 50 3.08 1.65 -11.63
C VAL A 50 1.59 1.90 -11.73
N LYS A 51 1.13 3.17 -11.77
CA LYS A 51 -0.29 3.50 -11.95
C LYS A 51 -0.86 2.98 -13.27
N LYS A 52 -0.08 2.99 -14.35
CA LYS A 52 -0.45 2.37 -15.62
C LYS A 52 -0.64 0.87 -15.48
N VAL A 53 0.33 0.17 -14.87
CA VAL A 53 0.22 -1.28 -14.59
C VAL A 53 -1.03 -1.57 -13.77
N ILE A 54 -1.27 -0.82 -12.68
CA ILE A 54 -2.45 -0.99 -11.82
C ILE A 54 -3.74 -0.88 -12.65
N SER A 55 -3.82 0.08 -13.56
CA SER A 55 -5.00 0.27 -14.42
C SER A 55 -5.23 -0.85 -15.44
N GLU A 56 -4.23 -1.68 -15.70
CA GLU A 56 -4.29 -2.80 -16.65
C GLU A 56 -4.50 -4.17 -15.98
N ILE A 57 -4.47 -4.23 -14.65
CA ILE A 57 -4.82 -5.46 -13.92
C ILE A 57 -6.34 -5.63 -13.95
N ASP A 58 -6.80 -6.64 -14.67
CA ASP A 58 -8.22 -6.98 -14.83
C ASP A 58 -8.49 -8.41 -14.31
N ASN A 59 -7.87 -8.76 -13.20
CA ASN A 59 -8.09 -10.03 -12.53
C ASN A 59 -8.77 -9.79 -11.17
N PRO A 60 -10.02 -10.22 -10.97
CA PRO A 60 -10.77 -10.00 -9.74
C PRO A 60 -10.16 -10.71 -8.51
N GLU A 61 -9.32 -11.73 -8.72
CA GLU A 61 -8.60 -12.42 -7.66
C GLU A 61 -7.37 -11.67 -7.18
N ILE A 62 -6.98 -10.59 -7.88
CA ILE A 62 -5.82 -9.76 -7.52
C ILE A 62 -6.29 -8.39 -7.07
N LYS A 63 -6.01 -8.07 -5.81
CA LYS A 63 -6.27 -6.74 -5.26
C LYS A 63 -4.98 -5.93 -5.23
N VAL A 64 -4.90 -4.89 -6.03
CA VAL A 64 -3.77 -3.96 -5.98
C VAL A 64 -4.09 -2.79 -5.05
N VAL A 65 -3.16 -2.50 -4.15
CA VAL A 65 -3.25 -1.42 -3.18
C VAL A 65 -2.07 -0.48 -3.40
N TYR A 66 -2.35 0.80 -3.57
CA TYR A 66 -1.33 1.84 -3.75
C TYR A 66 -1.30 2.76 -2.54
N MET A 67 -0.11 3.03 -2.03
CA MET A 67 0.14 4.03 -1.00
C MET A 67 1.40 4.84 -1.29
N ASP A 68 1.36 6.11 -0.93
CA ASP A 68 2.49 7.03 -0.95
C ASP A 68 2.88 7.34 0.49
N ILE A 69 4.16 7.19 0.81
CA ILE A 69 4.67 7.40 2.16
C ILE A 69 5.57 8.64 2.29
N TYR A 70 5.56 9.51 1.29
CA TYR A 70 6.37 10.74 1.28
C TYR A 70 6.23 11.59 2.55
N ASP A 71 5.02 11.71 3.08
CA ASP A 71 4.72 12.52 4.28
C ASP A 71 4.98 11.80 5.60
N CYS A 72 5.28 10.50 5.59
CA CYS A 72 5.54 9.74 6.81
C CYS A 72 6.87 10.19 7.42
N ARG A 73 6.82 10.59 8.69
CA ARG A 73 8.00 11.08 9.44
C ARG A 73 8.51 10.08 10.48
N SER A 74 7.71 9.05 10.75
CA SER A 74 7.99 8.04 11.77
C SER A 74 7.46 6.68 11.35
N GLU A 75 7.94 5.62 12.04
CA GLU A 75 7.37 4.29 11.89
C GLU A 75 5.87 4.27 12.25
N TYR A 76 5.46 5.12 13.19
CA TYR A 76 4.06 5.24 13.60
C TYR A 76 3.18 5.78 12.46
N ASP A 77 3.60 6.86 11.78
CA ASP A 77 2.88 7.40 10.62
C ASP A 77 2.77 6.35 9.52
N PHE A 78 3.86 5.61 9.30
CA PHE A 78 3.89 4.53 8.32
C PHE A 78 2.88 3.43 8.66
N TYR A 79 2.88 2.92 9.89
CA TYR A 79 1.97 1.84 10.28
C TYR A 79 0.49 2.28 10.22
N ASN A 80 0.18 3.51 10.63
CA ASN A 80 -1.17 4.05 10.50
C ASN A 80 -1.60 4.12 9.03
N ARG A 81 -0.78 4.73 8.17
CA ARG A 81 -1.07 4.85 6.74
C ARG A 81 -1.19 3.49 6.07
N PHE A 82 -0.31 2.56 6.43
CA PHE A 82 -0.34 1.21 5.90
C PHE A 82 -1.65 0.51 6.25
N ALA A 83 -2.00 0.44 7.53
CA ALA A 83 -3.25 -0.16 7.99
C ALA A 83 -4.47 0.49 7.33
N GLU A 84 -4.54 1.82 7.35
CA GLU A 84 -5.64 2.60 6.75
C GLU A 84 -5.81 2.31 5.25
N THR A 85 -4.71 2.30 4.50
CA THR A 85 -4.75 2.09 3.05
C THR A 85 -5.18 0.66 2.71
N ILE A 86 -4.63 -0.34 3.41
CA ILE A 86 -5.03 -1.75 3.25
C ILE A 86 -6.52 -1.90 3.51
N MET A 87 -7.02 -1.30 4.57
CA MET A 87 -8.42 -1.43 4.97
C MET A 87 -9.37 -0.70 4.03
N LYS A 88 -9.05 0.53 3.63
CA LYS A 88 -9.82 1.28 2.61
C LYS A 88 -9.93 0.51 1.30
N SER A 89 -8.88 -0.22 0.91
CA SER A 89 -8.88 -1.01 -0.32
C SER A 89 -9.93 -2.11 -0.33
N MET A 90 -10.38 -2.57 0.84
CA MET A 90 -11.29 -3.71 0.99
C MET A 90 -12.76 -3.32 1.01
N SER A 91 -13.09 -2.05 0.93
CA SER A 91 -14.47 -1.58 1.03
C SER A 91 -14.82 -0.57 -0.06
N ASN A 92 -16.03 -0.72 -0.60
CA ASN A 92 -16.58 0.16 -1.64
C ASN A 92 -17.56 1.22 -1.10
N LYS A 93 -17.87 1.24 0.23
CA LYS A 93 -18.82 2.18 0.85
C LYS A 93 -18.30 2.67 2.18
N LEU A 94 -18.06 3.97 2.28
CA LEU A 94 -17.34 4.64 3.39
C LEU A 94 -17.97 4.47 4.78
N GLU A 95 -19.27 4.43 4.94
CA GLU A 95 -19.92 4.42 6.28
C GLU A 95 -20.15 3.01 6.85
N GLN A 96 -20.41 2.02 6.00
CA GLN A 96 -20.51 0.61 6.40
C GLN A 96 -19.14 -0.03 6.68
N VAL A 97 -18.08 0.66 6.26
CA VAL A 97 -16.68 0.24 6.29
C VAL A 97 -16.13 0.16 7.69
N VAL A 98 -16.34 1.20 8.49
CA VAL A 98 -15.69 1.32 9.81
C VAL A 98 -16.20 0.23 10.76
N GLU A 99 -17.49 -0.06 10.77
CA GLU A 99 -18.05 -1.07 11.67
C GLU A 99 -17.72 -2.50 11.20
N ASN A 100 -17.86 -2.77 9.89
CA ASN A 100 -17.49 -4.07 9.31
C ASN A 100 -15.98 -4.33 9.41
N ILE A 101 -15.18 -3.29 9.28
CA ILE A 101 -13.73 -3.35 9.44
C ILE A 101 -13.35 -3.63 10.88
N LYS A 102 -13.96 -2.96 11.86
CA LYS A 102 -13.71 -3.24 13.28
C LYS A 102 -14.04 -4.70 13.62
N GLN A 103 -15.21 -5.18 13.21
CA GLN A 103 -15.61 -6.58 13.44
C GLN A 103 -14.69 -7.56 12.72
N PHE A 104 -14.28 -7.24 11.49
CA PHE A 104 -13.34 -8.05 10.74
C PHE A 104 -11.97 -8.09 11.43
N LEU A 105 -11.45 -6.95 11.88
CA LEU A 105 -10.16 -6.88 12.55
C LEU A 105 -10.14 -7.54 13.92
N VAL A 106 -11.20 -7.41 14.70
CA VAL A 106 -11.33 -8.17 15.96
C VAL A 106 -11.23 -9.67 15.71
N ARG A 107 -11.71 -10.13 14.56
CA ARG A 107 -11.62 -11.54 14.17
C ARG A 107 -10.23 -11.94 13.66
N VAL A 108 -9.62 -11.11 12.80
CA VAL A 108 -8.38 -11.41 12.07
C VAL A 108 -7.13 -10.97 12.83
N SER A 109 -7.25 -9.90 13.60
CA SER A 109 -6.16 -9.32 14.40
C SER A 109 -6.69 -8.74 15.71
N PRO A 110 -7.05 -9.59 16.70
CA PRO A 110 -7.72 -9.16 17.92
C PRO A 110 -6.87 -8.24 18.83
N LYS A 111 -5.58 -8.10 18.52
CA LYS A 111 -4.65 -7.21 19.25
C LYS A 111 -4.62 -5.78 18.70
N ILE A 112 -5.30 -5.52 17.58
CA ILE A 112 -5.41 -4.15 17.04
C ILE A 112 -6.64 -3.50 17.66
N SER A 113 -6.44 -2.48 18.48
CA SER A 113 -7.52 -1.65 18.98
C SER A 113 -7.62 -0.35 18.20
N PHE A 114 -8.84 0.13 18.02
CA PHE A 114 -9.15 1.38 17.32
C PHE A 114 -9.77 2.35 18.29
N SER A 115 -9.14 3.50 18.44
CA SER A 115 -9.74 4.62 19.17
C SER A 115 -10.17 5.67 18.14
N PRO A 116 -11.46 6.01 18.02
CA PRO A 116 -11.86 7.17 17.25
C PRO A 116 -11.36 8.41 17.99
N ASP A 117 -10.39 9.11 17.41
CA ASP A 117 -9.99 10.41 17.91
C ASP A 117 -10.95 11.46 17.31
N PRO A 118 -11.88 12.04 18.13
CA PRO A 118 -12.83 13.02 17.64
C PRO A 118 -12.21 14.38 17.32
N THR A 119 -10.93 14.58 17.60
CA THR A 119 -10.25 15.87 17.43
C THR A 119 -9.40 15.97 16.16
N SER A 120 -9.24 14.90 15.39
CA SER A 120 -8.50 14.96 14.13
C SER A 120 -9.40 15.45 12.99
N GLU A 121 -9.01 16.55 12.34
CA GLU A 121 -9.66 17.07 11.12
C GLU A 121 -9.65 16.07 9.93
N TYR A 122 -8.95 14.95 10.09
CA TYR A 122 -8.96 13.81 9.18
C TYR A 122 -9.84 12.70 9.74
N SER A 123 -11.13 12.89 9.69
CA SER A 123 -12.20 12.02 10.24
C SER A 123 -12.28 10.60 9.66
N LEU A 124 -11.23 10.09 9.06
CA LEU A 124 -11.08 8.72 8.56
C LEU A 124 -9.76 8.07 8.97
N SER A 125 -8.94 8.73 9.78
CA SER A 125 -7.80 8.04 10.36
C SER A 125 -8.32 6.99 11.33
N LEU A 126 -7.90 5.75 11.14
CA LEU A 126 -8.30 4.63 12.00
C LEU A 126 -7.71 4.73 13.41
N GLY A 127 -7.31 5.91 13.86
CA GLY A 127 -6.86 6.25 15.21
C GLY A 127 -6.17 5.10 15.94
N ILE A 128 -5.13 4.50 15.31
CA ILE A 128 -4.33 3.49 15.98
C ILE A 128 -3.42 4.23 16.96
N THR A 129 -3.66 4.10 18.25
CA THR A 129 -2.82 4.76 19.24
C THR A 129 -1.55 3.95 19.54
N PRO A 130 -0.40 4.58 19.87
CA PRO A 130 0.87 3.88 20.09
C PRO A 130 0.82 2.83 21.21
N LYS A 131 -0.14 2.92 22.12
CA LYS A 131 -0.26 1.99 23.24
C LYS A 131 -0.92 0.66 22.90
N ASP A 132 -1.62 0.60 21.76
CA ASP A 132 -2.59 -0.47 21.50
C ASP A 132 -2.25 -1.24 20.21
N TYR A 133 -1.09 -1.04 19.59
CA TYR A 133 -0.72 -1.75 18.37
C TYR A 133 0.57 -2.56 18.49
N SER A 134 0.55 -3.73 17.85
CA SER A 134 1.75 -4.49 17.56
C SER A 134 2.17 -4.22 16.11
N PRO A 135 3.37 -3.72 15.85
CA PRO A 135 3.88 -3.54 14.49
C PRO A 135 3.71 -4.80 13.62
N GLU A 136 3.96 -5.95 14.22
CA GLU A 136 3.82 -7.25 13.55
C GLU A 136 2.39 -7.52 13.10
N GLU A 137 1.39 -7.22 13.93
CA GLU A 137 -0.02 -7.40 13.58
C GLU A 137 -0.43 -6.52 12.40
N ILE A 138 0.04 -5.27 12.39
CA ILE A 138 -0.23 -4.32 11.30
C ILE A 138 0.45 -4.78 10.02
N LEU A 139 1.72 -5.17 10.09
CA LEU A 139 2.47 -5.61 8.92
C LEU A 139 1.92 -6.91 8.32
N ASN A 140 1.35 -7.80 9.13
CA ASN A 140 0.70 -9.03 8.69
C ASN A 140 -0.76 -8.84 8.25
N LEU A 141 -1.34 -7.65 8.42
CA LEU A 141 -2.74 -7.39 8.09
C LEU A 141 -3.11 -7.74 6.63
N PRO A 142 -2.34 -7.33 5.60
CA PRO A 142 -2.67 -7.67 4.21
C PRO A 142 -2.67 -9.18 3.95
N GLU A 143 -1.73 -9.93 4.52
CA GLU A 143 -1.66 -11.39 4.36
C GLU A 143 -2.89 -12.08 4.97
N ARG A 144 -3.28 -11.69 6.18
CA ARG A 144 -4.49 -12.23 6.84
C ARG A 144 -5.75 -11.93 6.05
N ILE A 145 -5.87 -10.70 5.53
CA ILE A 145 -6.99 -10.31 4.68
C ILE A 145 -7.02 -11.16 3.40
N ALA A 146 -5.86 -11.29 2.74
CA ALA A 146 -5.74 -12.04 1.50
C ALA A 146 -6.13 -13.51 1.70
N GLN A 147 -5.65 -14.14 2.78
CA GLN A 147 -6.01 -15.51 3.17
C GLN A 147 -7.51 -15.68 3.45
N GLU A 148 -8.08 -14.80 4.27
CA GLU A 148 -9.50 -14.84 4.64
C GLU A 148 -10.44 -14.70 3.43
N LYS A 149 -10.03 -13.87 2.46
CA LYS A 149 -10.84 -13.61 1.26
C LYS A 149 -10.50 -14.53 0.08
N GLY A 150 -9.48 -15.37 0.19
CA GLY A 150 -9.03 -16.23 -0.89
C GLY A 150 -8.55 -15.45 -2.11
N ILE A 151 -7.92 -14.27 -1.91
CA ILE A 151 -7.39 -13.41 -2.96
C ILE A 151 -5.88 -13.26 -2.84
N ARG A 152 -5.25 -12.76 -3.90
CA ARG A 152 -3.88 -12.25 -3.84
C ARG A 152 -3.90 -10.73 -3.71
N MET A 153 -2.92 -10.17 -3.02
CA MET A 153 -2.79 -8.74 -2.86
C MET A 153 -1.41 -8.28 -3.34
N VAL A 154 -1.38 -7.15 -4.04
CA VAL A 154 -0.14 -6.46 -4.42
C VAL A 154 -0.13 -5.12 -3.72
N VAL A 155 0.85 -4.89 -2.85
CA VAL A 155 0.98 -3.61 -2.12
C VAL A 155 2.09 -2.78 -2.75
N CYS A 156 1.70 -1.72 -3.44
CA CYS A 156 2.60 -0.77 -4.09
C CYS A 156 2.89 0.41 -3.16
N ILE A 157 4.16 0.60 -2.80
CA ILE A 157 4.59 1.64 -1.87
C ILE A 157 5.50 2.62 -2.62
N ASP A 158 4.96 3.83 -2.87
CA ASP A 158 5.68 4.94 -3.50
C ASP A 158 6.53 5.68 -2.46
N GLU A 159 7.64 6.22 -2.92
CA GLU A 159 8.64 6.94 -2.11
C GLU A 159 9.19 6.08 -0.94
N PHE A 160 9.37 4.76 -1.18
CA PHE A 160 9.77 3.79 -0.15
C PHE A 160 11.08 4.15 0.56
N GLN A 161 11.98 4.90 -0.10
CA GLN A 161 13.21 5.39 0.52
C GLN A 161 12.95 6.31 1.74
N GLN A 162 11.73 6.86 1.90
CA GLN A 162 11.35 7.66 3.05
C GLN A 162 11.54 6.93 4.39
N ILE A 163 11.47 5.59 4.38
CA ILE A 163 11.78 4.78 5.58
C ILE A 163 13.22 5.03 6.07
N GLY A 164 14.13 5.40 5.17
CA GLY A 164 15.52 5.74 5.52
C GLY A 164 15.66 6.99 6.41
N GLU A 165 14.66 7.86 6.42
CA GLU A 165 14.63 9.09 7.20
C GLU A 165 14.03 8.89 8.62
N PHE A 166 13.53 7.69 8.93
CA PHE A 166 12.94 7.43 10.25
C PHE A 166 14.02 7.34 11.34
N PRO A 167 13.71 7.77 12.58
CA PRO A 167 14.69 7.81 13.68
C PRO A 167 15.39 6.48 13.96
N ASP A 168 14.70 5.34 13.80
CA ASP A 168 15.27 3.99 13.98
C ASP A 168 15.05 3.13 12.73
N THR A 169 15.57 3.63 11.62
CA THR A 169 15.38 3.01 10.30
C THR A 169 15.80 1.55 10.24
N LEU A 170 16.90 1.16 10.90
CA LEU A 170 17.39 -0.22 10.88
C LEU A 170 16.41 -1.19 11.57
N THR A 171 15.86 -0.79 12.70
CA THR A 171 14.84 -1.61 13.39
C THR A 171 13.58 -1.71 12.57
N VAL A 172 13.13 -0.61 11.96
CA VAL A 172 11.96 -0.62 11.06
C VAL A 172 12.19 -1.57 9.90
N GLN A 173 13.32 -1.48 9.20
CA GLN A 173 13.64 -2.36 8.09
C GLN A 173 13.67 -3.84 8.50
N LYS A 174 14.19 -4.16 9.68
CA LYS A 174 14.18 -5.54 10.22
C LYS A 174 12.76 -6.03 10.50
N LYS A 175 11.90 -5.17 11.07
CA LYS A 175 10.48 -5.50 11.31
C LYS A 175 9.75 -5.77 9.98
N LEU A 176 9.93 -4.88 8.98
CA LEU A 176 9.34 -5.04 7.65
C LEU A 176 9.78 -6.35 7.00
N ARG A 177 11.09 -6.60 6.97
CA ARG A 177 11.62 -7.84 6.41
C ARG A 177 11.11 -9.07 7.17
N GLY A 178 11.13 -9.03 8.50
CA GLY A 178 10.68 -10.13 9.35
C GLY A 178 9.24 -10.53 9.08
N ALA A 179 8.35 -9.55 8.85
CA ALA A 179 6.96 -9.82 8.52
C ALA A 179 6.79 -10.26 7.05
N TRP A 180 7.23 -9.43 6.11
CA TRP A 180 6.86 -9.55 4.71
C TRP A 180 7.52 -10.72 3.96
N GLN A 181 8.70 -11.17 4.39
CA GLN A 181 9.37 -12.32 3.77
C GLN A 181 8.59 -13.64 3.90
N HIS A 182 7.62 -13.70 4.80
CA HIS A 182 6.80 -14.90 5.06
C HIS A 182 5.42 -14.84 4.40
N HIS A 183 5.07 -13.74 3.75
CA HIS A 183 3.80 -13.59 3.07
C HIS A 183 3.76 -14.47 1.81
N GLN A 184 2.66 -15.20 1.62
CA GLN A 184 2.44 -16.10 0.50
C GLN A 184 1.36 -15.59 -0.47
N ASN A 185 0.41 -14.81 0.06
CA ASN A 185 -0.71 -14.24 -0.71
C ASN A 185 -0.53 -12.75 -1.00
N VAL A 186 0.56 -12.16 -0.51
CA VAL A 186 0.87 -10.74 -0.72
C VAL A 186 2.24 -10.58 -1.36
N SER A 187 2.30 -9.78 -2.41
CA SER A 187 3.55 -9.29 -2.99
C SER A 187 3.67 -7.78 -2.85
N TYR A 188 4.88 -7.29 -2.94
CA TYR A 188 5.21 -5.89 -2.71
C TYR A 188 5.90 -5.26 -3.91
N CYS A 189 5.55 -4.02 -4.21
CA CYS A 189 6.23 -3.19 -5.20
C CYS A 189 6.72 -1.91 -4.53
N PHE A 190 8.05 -1.74 -4.47
CA PHE A 190 8.70 -0.58 -3.86
C PHE A 190 9.29 0.33 -4.93
N PHE A 191 9.13 1.67 -4.81
CA PHE A 191 9.65 2.62 -5.79
C PHE A 191 9.76 4.05 -5.28
#